data_6523a27e8b8247ac5a7d05f020c9765a
#
_entry.id   6523a27e8b8247ac5a7d05f020c9765a
#
_cell.length_a   1.000
_cell.length_b   1.000
_cell.length_c   1.000
_cell.angle_alpha   90.00
_cell.angle_beta   90.00
_cell.angle_gamma   90.00
#
_symmetry.space_group_name_H-M   'P 1'
#
loop_
_entity.id
_entity.type
_entity.pdbx_description
1 polymer ?
#
loop_
_entity_poly.entity_id
_entity_poly.type
_entity_poly.pdbx_seq_one_letter_code
_entity_poly.pdbx_strand_id
1 'polypeptide(L)'
;MNAAANVNAVALQAVRLNASLGGVAVLHDVDLTIYAGRWTSIVGPNGAGKSTLLKALANLLPAQGEVRLCGQNVHALGRRQRAQRLSWLGQNETVADDLRVADVVML
;
A
#
# COMPACT_ATOMS: atom_id res chain seq x y z
N MET A 1 7.46 -10.46 23.28
CA MET A 1 7.30 -9.05 22.92
C MET A 1 5.90 -8.81 22.42
N ASN A 2 5.26 -7.80 22.92
CA ASN A 2 3.89 -7.49 22.59
C ASN A 2 3.86 -6.50 21.41
N ALA A 3 3.38 -6.95 20.25
CA ALA A 3 3.28 -6.10 19.07
C ALA A 3 2.38 -4.88 19.29
N ALA A 4 1.37 -5.00 20.14
CA ALA A 4 0.46 -3.90 20.44
C ALA A 4 1.15 -2.75 21.18
N ALA A 5 2.27 -2.98 21.82
CA ALA A 5 3.03 -1.94 22.52
C ALA A 5 3.78 -1.03 21.55
N ASN A 6 3.96 -1.44 20.29
CA ASN A 6 4.69 -0.67 19.29
C ASN A 6 3.74 -0.03 18.29
N VAL A 7 3.06 1.04 18.74
CA VAL A 7 2.06 1.74 17.94
C VAL A 7 2.65 2.46 16.73
N ASN A 8 3.97 2.63 16.69
CA ASN A 8 4.68 3.28 15.59
C ASN A 8 5.38 2.28 14.67
N ALA A 9 5.12 0.99 14.82
CA ALA A 9 5.69 -0.01 13.92
C ALA A 9 5.16 0.19 12.51
N VAL A 10 6.07 0.23 11.54
CA VAL A 10 5.73 0.42 10.14
C VAL A 10 5.38 -0.94 9.54
N ALA A 11 4.16 -1.06 9.03
CA ALA A 11 3.73 -2.28 8.34
C ALA A 11 4.12 -2.26 6.86
N LEU A 12 3.96 -1.11 6.21
CA LEU A 12 4.27 -0.96 4.80
C LEU A 12 4.82 0.44 4.55
N GLN A 13 5.83 0.54 3.71
CA GLN A 13 6.43 1.82 3.35
C GLN A 13 6.74 1.86 1.86
N ALA A 14 6.37 2.96 1.22
CA ALA A 14 6.77 3.26 -0.15
C ALA A 14 7.76 4.41 -0.14
N VAL A 15 8.83 4.28 -0.91
CA VAL A 15 9.87 5.30 -1.04
C VAL A 15 10.03 5.64 -2.51
N ARG A 16 9.74 6.87 -2.86
CA ARG A 16 9.84 7.41 -4.22
C ARG A 16 9.21 6.48 -5.26
N LEU A 17 7.96 6.12 -5.00
CA LEU A 17 7.23 5.20 -5.85
C LEU A 17 6.74 5.91 -7.10
N ASN A 18 7.11 5.37 -8.25
CA ASN A 18 6.73 5.88 -9.56
C ASN A 18 6.09 4.76 -10.36
N ALA A 19 5.01 5.05 -11.06
CA ALA A 19 4.36 4.09 -11.91
C ALA A 19 3.73 4.76 -13.10
N SER A 20 3.66 4.04 -14.22
CA SER A 20 3.05 4.51 -15.46
C SER A 20 2.04 3.51 -15.95
N LEU A 21 0.99 4.01 -16.58
CA LEU A 21 -0.02 3.20 -17.25
C LEU A 21 -0.11 3.65 -18.70
N GLY A 22 0.07 2.71 -19.65
CA GLY A 22 0.00 3.02 -21.06
C GLY A 22 0.95 4.12 -21.50
N GLY A 23 2.14 4.19 -20.91
CA GLY A 23 3.13 5.21 -21.22
C GLY A 23 2.91 6.55 -20.53
N VAL A 24 1.85 6.67 -19.72
CA VAL A 24 1.55 7.89 -18.98
C VAL A 24 1.93 7.71 -17.51
N ALA A 25 2.77 8.62 -17.01
CA ALA A 25 3.16 8.59 -15.61
C ALA A 25 1.95 8.95 -14.72
N VAL A 26 1.64 8.07 -13.79
CA VAL A 26 0.49 8.23 -12.87
C VAL A 26 0.94 8.49 -11.45
N LEU A 27 1.99 7.81 -10.99
CA LEU A 27 2.57 8.04 -9.67
C LEU A 27 3.91 8.74 -9.84
N HIS A 28 4.11 9.81 -9.08
CA HIS A 28 5.31 10.64 -9.14
C HIS A 28 5.94 10.74 -7.75
N ASP A 29 7.02 10.02 -7.54
CA ASP A 29 7.82 10.09 -6.31
C ASP A 29 6.97 10.03 -5.03
N VAL A 30 6.07 9.06 -4.97
CA VAL A 30 5.17 8.92 -3.81
C VAL A 30 5.90 8.30 -2.64
N ASP A 31 5.93 9.03 -1.53
CA ASP A 31 6.40 8.53 -0.25
C ASP A 31 5.19 8.30 0.67
N LEU A 32 5.14 7.13 1.28
CA LEU A 32 4.00 6.74 2.11
C LEU A 32 4.46 5.80 3.20
N THR A 33 3.94 6.01 4.40
CA THR A 33 4.17 5.11 5.52
C THR A 33 2.83 4.68 6.09
N ILE A 34 2.65 3.36 6.19
CA ILE A 34 1.45 2.76 6.78
C ILE A 34 1.87 2.03 8.05
N TYR A 35 1.25 2.41 9.16
CA TYR A 35 1.60 1.87 10.46
C TYR A 35 0.77 0.64 10.80
N ALA A 36 1.38 -0.28 11.54
CA ALA A 36 0.71 -1.50 11.99
C ALA A 36 -0.43 -1.17 12.95
N GLY A 37 -1.49 -1.97 12.89
CA GLY A 37 -2.62 -1.84 13.80
C GLY A 37 -3.54 -0.67 13.51
N ARG A 38 -3.43 -0.04 12.34
CA ARG A 38 -4.24 1.11 11.96
C ARG A 38 -4.92 0.89 10.62
N TRP A 39 -6.05 1.52 10.44
CA TRP A 39 -6.67 1.68 9.14
C TRP A 39 -6.09 2.90 8.46
N THR A 40 -5.76 2.77 7.19
CA THR A 40 -5.28 3.89 6.37
C THR A 40 -6.17 3.99 5.14
N SER A 41 -6.74 5.17 4.93
CA SER A 41 -7.55 5.44 3.76
C SER A 41 -6.80 6.34 2.79
N ILE A 42 -6.84 5.99 1.51
CA ILE A 42 -6.25 6.79 0.44
C ILE A 42 -7.38 7.49 -0.28
N VAL A 43 -7.36 8.81 -0.26
CA VAL A 43 -8.41 9.63 -0.84
C VAL A 43 -7.82 10.58 -1.87
N GLY A 44 -8.64 10.98 -2.81
CA GLY A 44 -8.26 11.90 -3.87
C GLY A 44 -9.32 11.88 -4.96
N PRO A 45 -9.30 12.84 -5.90
CA PRO A 45 -10.24 12.85 -7.00
C PRO A 45 -10.03 11.64 -7.92
N ASN A 46 -11.05 11.32 -8.70
CA ASN A 46 -10.93 10.30 -9.73
C ASN A 46 -9.80 10.69 -10.70
N GLY A 47 -8.96 9.73 -11.04
CA GLY A 47 -7.80 9.98 -11.88
C GLY A 47 -6.55 10.42 -11.12
N ALA A 48 -6.61 10.52 -9.79
CA ALA A 48 -5.43 10.86 -8.98
C ALA A 48 -4.43 9.72 -8.81
N GLY A 49 -4.77 8.51 -9.28
CA GLY A 49 -3.87 7.37 -9.20
C GLY A 49 -4.07 6.47 -7.98
N LYS A 50 -5.20 6.59 -7.29
CA LYS A 50 -5.48 5.79 -6.08
C LYS A 50 -5.40 4.28 -6.33
N SER A 51 -6.07 3.81 -7.36
CA SER A 51 -6.05 2.38 -7.72
C SER A 51 -4.66 1.94 -8.15
N THR A 52 -3.94 2.77 -8.88
CA THR A 52 -2.58 2.49 -9.31
C THR A 52 -1.65 2.39 -8.10
N LEU A 53 -1.79 3.30 -7.14
CA LEU A 53 -1.00 3.26 -5.92
C LEU A 53 -1.25 1.98 -5.14
N LEU A 54 -2.50 1.61 -4.93
CA LEU A 54 -2.84 0.39 -4.21
C LEU A 54 -2.28 -0.85 -4.90
N LYS A 55 -2.40 -0.91 -6.23
CA LYS A 55 -1.86 -2.04 -7.00
C LYS A 55 -0.34 -2.09 -6.96
N ALA A 56 0.32 -0.94 -7.01
CA ALA A 56 1.77 -0.87 -6.89
C ALA A 56 2.24 -1.33 -5.51
N LEU A 57 1.55 -0.91 -4.44
CA LEU A 57 1.85 -1.34 -3.08
C LEU A 57 1.65 -2.84 -2.90
N ALA A 58 0.65 -3.41 -3.56
CA ALA A 58 0.36 -4.83 -3.51
C ALA A 58 1.23 -5.65 -4.47
N ASN A 59 2.13 -5.00 -5.20
CA ASN A 59 2.97 -5.63 -6.21
C ASN A 59 2.16 -6.31 -7.33
N LEU A 60 1.04 -5.70 -7.69
CA LEU A 60 0.17 -6.19 -8.75
C LEU A 60 0.45 -5.52 -10.10
N LEU A 61 1.27 -4.47 -10.10
CA LEU A 61 1.76 -3.84 -11.33
C LEU A 61 3.19 -3.36 -11.13
N PRO A 62 3.97 -3.25 -12.21
CA PRO A 62 5.35 -2.77 -12.13
C PRO A 62 5.41 -1.32 -11.65
N ALA A 63 6.37 -1.03 -10.79
CA ALA A 63 6.61 0.30 -10.30
C ALA A 63 8.10 0.48 -10.04
N GLN A 64 8.55 1.72 -10.08
CA GLN A 64 9.90 2.11 -9.71
C GLN A 64 9.89 2.66 -8.30
N GLY A 65 11.02 2.58 -7.62
CA GLY A 65 11.13 2.95 -6.23
C GLY A 65 11.15 1.73 -5.35
N GLU A 66 10.82 1.90 -4.09
CA GLU A 66 10.92 0.82 -3.12
C GLU A 66 9.62 0.67 -2.35
N VAL A 67 9.17 -0.57 -2.19
CA VAL A 67 8.07 -0.91 -1.30
C VAL A 67 8.59 -1.93 -0.29
N ARG A 68 8.47 -1.60 0.99
CA ARG A 68 8.89 -2.47 2.09
C ARG A 68 7.67 -2.96 2.85
N LEU A 69 7.62 -4.26 3.06
CA LEU A 69 6.58 -4.91 3.83
C LEU A 69 7.21 -5.47 5.10
N CYS A 70 6.82 -4.94 6.25
CA CYS A 70 7.41 -5.29 7.54
C CYS A 70 8.94 -5.14 7.53
N GLY A 71 9.44 -4.07 6.93
CA GLY A 71 10.87 -3.77 6.85
C GLY A 71 11.65 -4.49 5.77
N GLN A 72 11.01 -5.37 5.00
CA GLN A 72 11.65 -6.12 3.93
C GLN A 72 11.16 -5.67 2.58
N ASN A 73 12.06 -5.53 1.61
CA ASN A 73 11.69 -5.17 0.25
C ASN A 73 10.71 -6.23 -0.30
N VAL A 74 9.58 -5.78 -0.84
CA VAL A 74 8.52 -6.67 -1.31
C VAL A 74 9.00 -7.57 -2.44
N HIS A 75 9.95 -7.10 -3.25
CA HIS A 75 10.51 -7.92 -4.34
C HIS A 75 11.46 -9.02 -3.85
N ALA A 76 12.01 -8.86 -2.64
CA ALA A 76 12.86 -9.88 -2.04
C ALA A 76 12.06 -11.01 -1.40
N LEU A 77 10.75 -10.79 -1.18
CA LEU A 77 9.87 -11.81 -0.62
C LEU A 77 9.41 -12.76 -1.71
N GLY A 78 9.41 -14.06 -1.42
CA GLY A 78 8.80 -15.04 -2.28
C GLY A 78 7.29 -14.84 -2.37
N ARG A 79 6.69 -15.40 -3.42
CA ARG A 79 5.24 -15.28 -3.63
C ARG A 79 4.45 -15.73 -2.40
N ARG A 80 4.86 -16.84 -1.79
CA ARG A 80 4.19 -17.41 -0.63
C ARG A 80 4.29 -16.50 0.60
N GLN A 81 5.47 -15.96 0.86
CA GLN A 81 5.68 -15.05 1.99
C GLN A 81 4.86 -13.77 1.82
N ARG A 82 4.82 -13.24 0.61
CA ARG A 82 4.03 -12.06 0.28
C ARG A 82 2.53 -12.32 0.49
N ALA A 83 2.05 -13.47 0.04
CA ALA A 83 0.65 -13.86 0.19
C ALA A 83 0.25 -14.04 1.65
N GLN A 84 1.16 -14.42 2.52
CA GLN A 84 0.90 -14.56 3.95
C GLN A 84 0.75 -13.22 4.66
N ARG A 85 1.33 -12.16 4.11
CA ARG A 85 1.39 -10.84 4.75
C ARG A 85 0.51 -9.81 4.08
N LEU A 86 0.09 -10.04 2.85
CA LEU A 86 -0.60 -9.05 2.04
C LEU A 86 -1.78 -9.70 1.33
N SER A 87 -2.96 -9.13 1.52
CA SER A 87 -4.18 -9.56 0.84
C SER A 87 -4.73 -8.42 0.02
N TRP A 88 -5.31 -8.76 -1.14
CA TRP A 88 -5.93 -7.80 -2.03
C TRP A 88 -7.42 -8.08 -2.13
N LEU A 89 -8.22 -7.01 -1.93
CA LEU A 89 -9.64 -7.05 -2.16
C LEU A 89 -9.98 -6.00 -3.23
N GLY A 90 -10.43 -6.47 -4.39
CA GLY A 90 -10.74 -5.58 -5.49
C GLY A 90 -11.97 -4.72 -5.24
N GLN A 91 -12.08 -3.63 -5.98
CA GLN A 91 -13.14 -2.64 -5.75
C GLN A 91 -14.55 -3.14 -6.05
N ASN A 92 -14.68 -4.25 -6.77
CA ASN A 92 -15.99 -4.85 -7.08
C ASN A 92 -16.42 -5.92 -6.07
N GLU A 93 -15.65 -6.09 -5.01
CA GLU A 93 -15.91 -7.11 -4.01
C GLU A 93 -16.54 -6.49 -2.78
N THR A 94 -17.40 -7.28 -2.11
CA THR A 94 -18.08 -6.82 -0.90
C THR A 94 -17.11 -6.76 0.27
N VAL A 95 -17.12 -5.63 0.96
CA VAL A 95 -16.32 -5.43 2.15
C VAL A 95 -17.25 -5.38 3.36
N ALA A 96 -16.77 -5.89 4.49
CA ALA A 96 -17.52 -5.82 5.74
C ALA A 96 -17.81 -4.38 6.14
N ASP A 97 -18.98 -4.14 6.74
CA ASP A 97 -19.49 -2.81 7.00
C ASP A 97 -18.77 -2.04 8.10
N ASP A 98 -17.94 -2.72 8.86
CA ASP A 98 -17.37 -2.15 10.08
C ASP A 98 -16.01 -1.52 9.83
N LEU A 99 -15.98 -0.54 8.95
CA LEU A 99 -14.74 0.15 8.60
C LEU A 99 -14.51 1.36 9.51
N ARG A 100 -13.30 1.42 10.07
CA ARG A 100 -12.84 2.58 10.83
C ARG A 100 -11.73 3.27 10.06
N VAL A 101 -11.87 4.59 9.91
CA VAL A 101 -10.83 5.39 9.27
C VAL A 101 -9.94 5.95 10.38
N ALA A 102 -8.72 5.47 10.49
CA ALA A 102 -7.74 5.94 11.46
C ALA A 102 -6.69 6.85 10.83
N ASP A 103 -6.29 6.54 9.60
CA ASP A 103 -5.31 7.30 8.85
C ASP A 103 -5.85 7.60 7.46
N VAL A 104 -5.60 8.79 6.96
CA VAL A 104 -6.06 9.21 5.63
C VAL A 104 -4.87 9.74 4.85
N VAL A 105 -4.70 9.24 3.64
CA VAL A 105 -3.67 9.70 2.71
C VAL A 105 -4.35 10.42 1.55
N MET A 106 -3.96 11.65 1.33
CA MET A 106 -4.45 12.47 0.22
C MET A 106 -3.49 12.39 -0.97
N LEU A 107 -4.04 12.12 -2.12
CA LEU A 107 -3.30 12.17 -3.38
C LEU A 107 -3.58 13.44 -4.15
#